data_f03faee8e93275bd0d72bb98b2ea2bbc
#
_entry.id   f03faee8e93275bd0d72bb98b2ea2bbc
#
_cell.length_a   1.000
_cell.length_b   1.000
_cell.length_c   1.000
_cell.angle_alpha   90.00
_cell.angle_beta   90.00
_cell.angle_gamma   90.00
#
_symmetry.space_group_name_H-M   'P 1'
#
loop_
_entity.id
_entity.type
_entity.pdbx_description
1 polymer ?
#
loop_
_entity_poly.entity_id
_entity_poly.type
_entity_poly.pdbx_seq_one_letter_code
_entity_poly.pdbx_strand_id
1 'polypeptide(L)'
;MRYYVSQSSGAIERRLAKILRERKEPHGKLLRDKEILKGVEISKGGVVELWITPTHPYCPCCVNDLIELRNEVKKTKGILACHIEVVGIPQAKRWTAAINE
;
A
#
# COMPACT_ATOMS: atom_id res chain seq x y z
N MET A 1 16.33 1.07 3.88
CA MET A 1 15.19 1.49 3.07
C MET A 1 14.41 2.59 3.77
N ARG A 2 13.99 3.57 3.02
CA ARG A 2 13.16 4.63 3.57
C ARG A 2 11.69 4.24 3.42
N TYR A 3 10.96 4.24 4.53
CA TYR A 3 9.58 3.78 4.50
C TYR A 3 8.62 4.78 3.88
N TYR A 4 8.79 6.04 4.18
CA TYR A 4 8.02 7.03 3.45
C TYR A 4 8.61 8.42 3.60
N VAL A 5 8.25 9.23 2.62
CA VAL A 5 8.55 10.65 2.59
C VAL A 5 7.20 11.36 2.59
N SER A 6 7.00 12.22 3.56
CA SER A 6 5.74 12.93 3.64
C SER A 6 5.92 14.40 3.29
N GLN A 7 4.98 14.90 2.51
CA GLN A 7 4.84 16.33 2.22
C GLN A 7 3.49 16.84 2.67
N SER A 8 2.77 16.01 3.47
CA SER A 8 1.45 16.36 3.96
C SER A 8 1.50 16.67 5.45
N SER A 9 0.34 16.97 6.04
CA SER A 9 0.27 17.24 7.48
C SER A 9 0.54 15.97 8.27
N GLY A 10 1.03 16.13 9.51
CA GLY A 10 1.29 15.01 10.39
C GLY A 10 0.06 14.18 10.73
N ALA A 11 -1.15 14.77 10.63
CA ALA A 11 -2.37 14.03 10.88
C ALA A 11 -2.61 12.95 9.84
N ILE A 12 -2.36 13.28 8.56
CA ILE A 12 -2.49 12.29 7.47
C ILE A 12 -1.46 11.20 7.63
N GLU A 13 -0.22 11.58 7.93
CA GLU A 13 0.85 10.61 8.17
C GLU A 13 0.49 9.62 9.28
N ARG A 14 -0.04 10.12 10.38
CA ARG A 14 -0.38 9.27 11.51
C ARG A 14 -1.52 8.30 11.17
N ARG A 15 -2.52 8.77 10.43
CA ARG A 15 -3.63 7.91 10.01
C ARG A 15 -3.15 6.80 9.10
N LEU A 16 -2.32 7.15 8.12
CA LEU A 16 -1.76 6.16 7.20
C LEU A 16 -0.86 5.17 7.92
N ALA A 17 0.01 5.68 8.79
CA ALA A 17 0.92 4.82 9.56
C ALA A 17 0.16 3.82 10.42
N LYS A 18 -0.98 4.23 11.01
CA LYS A 18 -1.80 3.33 11.80
C LYS A 18 -2.36 2.19 10.95
N ILE A 19 -2.89 2.51 9.76
CA ILE A 19 -3.42 1.49 8.85
C ILE A 19 -2.32 0.49 8.47
N LEU A 20 -1.17 1.00 8.05
CA LEU A 20 -0.08 0.15 7.59
C LEU A 20 0.53 -0.70 8.70
N ARG A 21 0.57 -0.17 9.92
CA ARG A 21 1.16 -0.87 11.06
C ARG A 21 0.27 -1.99 11.57
N GLU A 22 -1.04 -1.81 11.54
CA GLU A 22 -1.98 -2.77 12.12
C GLU A 22 -2.47 -3.83 11.14
N ARG A 23 -2.30 -3.58 9.84
CA ARG A 23 -2.84 -4.47 8.82
C ARG A 23 -1.98 -5.71 8.62
N LYS A 24 -2.65 -6.86 8.44
CA LYS A 24 -1.99 -8.11 8.08
C LYS A 24 -2.41 -8.49 6.66
N GLU A 25 -1.49 -9.15 5.94
CA GLU A 25 -1.82 -9.69 4.64
C GLU A 25 -2.56 -11.03 4.81
N PRO A 26 -3.16 -11.62 3.72
CA PRO A 26 -4.03 -12.79 3.87
C PRO A 26 -3.38 -14.02 4.50
N HIS A 27 -2.06 -14.12 4.45
CA HIS A 27 -1.33 -15.26 5.01
C HIS A 27 -0.80 -14.99 6.42
N GLY A 28 -1.21 -13.91 7.05
CA GLY A 28 -0.94 -13.61 8.44
C GLY A 28 0.29 -12.76 8.74
N LYS A 29 1.10 -12.42 7.75
CA LYS A 29 2.24 -11.54 7.96
C LYS A 29 1.78 -10.09 8.07
N LEU A 30 2.52 -9.30 8.83
CA LEU A 30 2.22 -7.88 8.94
C LEU A 30 2.59 -7.16 7.65
N LEU A 31 1.68 -6.32 7.16
CA LEU A 31 1.92 -5.55 5.96
C LEU A 31 3.18 -4.70 6.06
N ARG A 32 3.48 -4.16 7.24
CA ARG A 32 4.64 -3.32 7.48
C ARG A 32 5.99 -4.05 7.41
N ASP A 33 5.97 -5.38 7.28
CA ASP A 33 7.20 -6.15 7.11
C ASP A 33 7.96 -5.58 5.90
N LYS A 34 9.25 -5.29 6.10
CA LYS A 34 10.05 -4.65 5.04
C LYS A 34 10.22 -5.50 3.79
N GLU A 35 9.95 -6.80 3.89
CA GLU A 35 9.96 -7.67 2.72
C GLU A 35 8.69 -7.52 1.90
N ILE A 36 7.64 -6.96 2.49
CA ILE A 36 6.34 -6.76 1.85
C ILE A 36 6.18 -5.29 1.45
N LEU A 37 6.24 -4.40 2.43
CA LEU A 37 6.09 -2.95 2.19
C LEU A 37 7.45 -2.36 1.86
N LYS A 38 7.67 -2.08 0.59
CA LYS A 38 8.95 -1.61 0.10
C LYS A 38 9.10 -0.10 0.16
N GLY A 39 8.02 0.63 0.14
CA GLY A 39 8.07 2.07 0.23
C GLY A 39 6.71 2.69 0.38
N VAL A 40 6.68 3.91 0.90
CA VAL A 40 5.47 4.72 1.06
C VAL A 40 5.82 6.16 0.75
N GLU A 41 4.99 6.82 -0.04
CA GLU A 41 5.15 8.24 -0.32
C GLU A 41 3.80 8.94 -0.21
N ILE A 42 3.78 10.10 0.43
CA ILE A 42 2.58 10.94 0.54
C ILE A 42 2.92 12.28 -0.08
N SER A 43 2.22 12.64 -1.16
CA SER A 43 2.45 13.91 -1.80
C SER A 43 1.68 15.04 -1.10
N LYS A 44 2.01 16.27 -1.44
CA LYS A 44 1.39 17.46 -0.89
C LYS A 44 -0.12 17.51 -1.09
N GLY A 45 -0.59 16.94 -2.20
CA GLY A 45 -2.01 16.94 -2.53
C GLY A 45 -2.83 15.84 -1.87
N GLY A 46 -2.19 15.02 -1.03
CA GLY A 46 -2.91 13.91 -0.41
C GLY A 46 -2.92 12.65 -1.25
N VAL A 47 -2.03 12.53 -2.22
CA VAL A 47 -1.90 11.32 -3.03
C VAL A 47 -0.88 10.40 -2.37
N VAL A 48 -1.29 9.17 -2.12
CA VAL A 48 -0.45 8.15 -1.48
C VAL A 48 0.03 7.16 -2.53
N GLU A 49 1.31 6.81 -2.47
CA GLU A 49 1.86 5.75 -3.30
C GLU A 49 2.50 4.70 -2.41
N LEU A 50 2.17 3.44 -2.66
CA LEU A 50 2.71 2.30 -1.91
C LEU A 50 3.42 1.37 -2.88
N TRP A 51 4.57 0.85 -2.47
CA TRP A 51 5.32 -0.17 -3.23
C TRP A 51 5.30 -1.44 -2.41
N ILE A 52 4.69 -2.49 -2.95
CA ILE A 52 4.44 -3.74 -2.22
C ILE A 52 4.92 -4.94 -3.02
N THR A 53 5.57 -5.89 -2.32
CA THR A 53 5.92 -7.19 -2.87
C THR A 53 5.02 -8.23 -2.19
N PRO A 54 4.11 -8.87 -2.92
CA PRO A 54 3.24 -9.90 -2.34
C PRO A 54 4.05 -11.13 -1.90
N THR A 55 3.60 -11.75 -0.80
CA THR A 55 4.27 -12.97 -0.31
C THR A 55 3.95 -14.18 -1.18
N HIS A 56 2.81 -14.17 -1.86
CA HIS A 56 2.35 -15.28 -2.69
C HIS A 56 1.96 -14.76 -4.07
N PRO A 57 2.90 -14.73 -5.03
CA PRO A 57 2.68 -14.04 -6.31
C PRO A 57 1.64 -14.69 -7.23
N TYR A 58 1.14 -15.86 -6.87
CA TYR A 58 0.12 -16.55 -7.67
C TYR A 58 -1.21 -16.71 -6.93
N CYS A 59 -1.38 -16.04 -5.80
CA CYS A 59 -2.59 -16.16 -4.99
C CYS A 59 -3.57 -15.02 -5.29
N PRO A 60 -4.76 -15.32 -5.85
CA PRO A 60 -5.74 -14.26 -6.14
C PRO A 60 -6.19 -13.49 -4.90
N CYS A 61 -6.18 -14.12 -3.73
CA CYS A 61 -6.59 -13.44 -2.50
C CYS A 61 -5.66 -12.27 -2.15
N CYS A 62 -4.40 -12.33 -2.56
CA CYS A 62 -3.46 -11.22 -2.34
C CYS A 62 -3.82 -10.02 -3.20
N VAL A 63 -4.30 -10.24 -4.43
CA VAL A 63 -4.76 -9.14 -5.29
C VAL A 63 -5.96 -8.46 -4.64
N ASN A 64 -6.95 -9.24 -4.19
CA ASN A 64 -8.14 -8.69 -3.56
C ASN A 64 -7.79 -7.93 -2.27
N ASP A 65 -6.85 -8.45 -1.49
CA ASP A 65 -6.41 -7.79 -0.27
C ASP A 65 -5.80 -6.42 -0.56
N LEU A 66 -5.00 -6.32 -1.61
CA LEU A 66 -4.40 -5.05 -1.99
C LEU A 66 -5.42 -4.05 -2.52
N ILE A 67 -6.47 -4.55 -3.21
CA ILE A 67 -7.58 -3.70 -3.62
C ILE A 67 -8.29 -3.14 -2.39
N GLU A 68 -8.53 -3.97 -1.39
CA GLU A 68 -9.15 -3.53 -0.13
C GLU A 68 -8.27 -2.53 0.61
N LEU A 69 -6.96 -2.77 0.64
CA LEU A 69 -6.03 -1.83 1.25
C LEU A 69 -6.10 -0.48 0.56
N ARG A 70 -6.08 -0.47 -0.76
CA ARG A 70 -6.18 0.77 -1.54
C ARG A 70 -7.45 1.52 -1.18
N ASN A 71 -8.56 0.81 -1.11
CA ASN A 71 -9.85 1.43 -0.78
C ASN A 71 -9.86 1.97 0.64
N GLU A 72 -9.28 1.25 1.58
CA GLU A 72 -9.18 1.70 2.97
C GLU A 72 -8.36 2.99 3.08
N VAL A 73 -7.23 3.03 2.40
CA VAL A 73 -6.39 4.22 2.40
C VAL A 73 -7.11 5.40 1.76
N LYS A 74 -7.79 5.17 0.63
CA LYS A 74 -8.55 6.23 -0.04
C LYS A 74 -9.67 6.81 0.81
N LYS A 75 -10.26 6.02 1.70
CA LYS A 75 -11.33 6.49 2.58
C LYS A 75 -10.80 7.33 3.74
N THR A 76 -9.52 7.33 3.96
CA THR A 76 -8.93 8.08 5.07
C THR A 76 -9.05 9.59 4.81
N LYS A 77 -9.52 10.32 5.82
CA LYS A 77 -9.71 11.76 5.71
C LYS A 77 -8.40 12.45 5.37
N GLY A 78 -8.42 13.26 4.34
CA GLY A 78 -7.24 14.00 3.88
C GLY A 78 -6.49 13.33 2.73
N ILE A 79 -6.85 12.09 2.39
CA ILE A 79 -6.23 11.37 1.28
C ILE A 79 -7.16 11.44 0.07
N LEU A 80 -6.65 11.94 -1.05
CA LEU A 80 -7.42 12.11 -2.29
C LEU A 80 -7.33 10.88 -3.18
N ALA A 81 -6.19 10.22 -3.19
CA ALA A 81 -5.99 9.06 -4.07
C ALA A 81 -4.94 8.15 -3.47
N CYS A 82 -4.98 6.89 -3.86
CA CYS A 82 -3.98 5.91 -3.47
C CYS A 82 -3.62 5.06 -4.69
N HIS A 83 -2.34 4.93 -4.96
CA HIS A 83 -1.82 4.06 -6.01
C HIS A 83 -0.92 3.01 -5.36
N ILE A 84 -1.14 1.75 -5.69
CA ILE A 84 -0.30 0.66 -5.21
C ILE A 84 0.47 0.09 -6.39
N GLU A 85 1.79 0.16 -6.33
CA GLU A 85 2.63 -0.46 -7.33
C GLU A 85 3.19 -1.76 -6.77
N VAL A 86 2.94 -2.85 -7.48
CA VAL A 86 3.47 -4.16 -7.11
C VAL A 86 4.85 -4.29 -7.74
N VAL A 87 5.81 -4.74 -6.95
CA VAL A 87 7.21 -4.89 -7.39
C VAL A 87 7.74 -6.25 -6.92
N GLY A 88 8.82 -6.69 -7.56
CA GLY A 88 9.55 -7.87 -7.11
C GLY A 88 8.96 -9.22 -7.49
N ILE A 89 7.94 -9.26 -8.34
CA ILE A 89 7.37 -10.51 -8.84
C ILE A 89 7.25 -10.46 -10.36
N PRO A 90 7.18 -11.64 -11.04
CA PRO A 90 7.16 -11.65 -12.51
C PRO A 90 5.99 -10.93 -13.15
N GLN A 91 4.81 -10.93 -12.52
CA GLN A 91 3.62 -10.32 -13.08
C GLN A 91 3.25 -8.99 -12.42
N ALA A 92 4.26 -8.30 -11.91
CA ALA A 92 4.06 -7.05 -11.16
C ALA A 92 3.19 -6.03 -11.92
N LYS A 93 3.43 -5.86 -13.21
CA LYS A 93 2.66 -4.89 -14.01
C LYS A 93 1.18 -5.26 -14.10
N ARG A 94 0.87 -6.54 -14.25
CA ARG A 94 -0.52 -6.99 -14.31
C ARG A 94 -1.23 -6.77 -12.98
N TRP A 95 -0.56 -7.07 -11.88
CA TRP A 95 -1.10 -6.84 -10.55
C TRP A 95 -1.36 -5.36 -10.32
N THR A 96 -0.39 -4.52 -10.69
CA THR A 96 -0.53 -3.08 -10.53
C THR A 96 -1.74 -2.54 -11.29
N ALA A 97 -1.92 -2.98 -12.53
CA ALA A 97 -3.06 -2.56 -13.33
C ALA A 97 -4.38 -3.02 -12.72
N ALA A 98 -4.46 -4.27 -12.28
CA ALA A 98 -5.69 -4.82 -11.70
C ALA A 98 -6.08 -4.12 -10.40
N ILE A 99 -5.11 -3.81 -9.55
CA ILE A 99 -5.36 -3.18 -8.25
C ILE A 99 -5.83 -1.74 -8.40
N ASN A 100 -5.32 -1.02 -9.39
CA ASN A 100 -5.57 0.42 -9.52
C ASN A 100 -6.65 0.78 -10.55
N GLU A 101 -7.37 -0.17 -11.04
CA GLU A 101 -8.48 0.07 -11.97
C GLU A 101 -9.56 0.97 -11.41
#